data_3c850a0ec2b4c90bb7fdf69b23512124
#
_entry.id   3c850a0ec2b4c90bb7fdf69b23512124
#
_cell.length_a   1.000
_cell.length_b   1.000
_cell.length_c   1.000
_cell.angle_alpha   90.00
_cell.angle_beta   90.00
_cell.angle_gamma   90.00
#
_symmetry.space_group_name_H-M   'P 1'
#
loop_
_entity.id
_entity.type
_entity.pdbx_description
1 polymer ?
#
loop_
_entity_poly.entity_id
_entity_poly.type
_entity_poly.pdbx_seq_one_letter_code
_entity_poly.pdbx_strand_id
1 'polypeptide(L)'
;MEKFAVYGFTRSHAYAYAALAFQMAYFKVHYPDVFFDIMLNYSSSDYLTDALQSDFQLAPLSINTIPYKDKFHDRKIFLGMKNIKGLPRDLAYWIIDNRPFESVEDFILRLPKQYHKLPLLTPLAELGLFDIFEKNRRKVLQNLPNLFVFADELGSLFADSNYSWIETEDFSQAEKYEKE
;
A
#
# COMPACT_ATOMS: atom_id res chain seq x y z
N MET A 1 4.22 -11.45 -51.20
CA MET A 1 4.92 -10.46 -50.34
C MET A 1 4.52 -9.00 -50.58
N GLU A 2 3.79 -8.68 -51.64
CA GLU A 2 3.42 -7.28 -51.97
C GLU A 2 2.27 -6.67 -51.19
N LYS A 3 1.45 -7.47 -50.52
CA LYS A 3 0.27 -6.94 -49.71
C LYS A 3 0.64 -6.35 -48.35
N PHE A 4 1.84 -6.56 -47.83
CA PHE A 4 2.32 -5.97 -46.59
C PHE A 4 2.92 -4.57 -46.72
N ALA A 5 3.22 -4.14 -47.92
CA ALA A 5 3.84 -2.83 -48.21
C ALA A 5 2.85 -1.65 -48.17
N VAL A 6 1.54 -1.93 -48.21
CA VAL A 6 0.48 -0.87 -48.20
C VAL A 6 0.17 -0.32 -46.78
N TYR A 7 0.56 -1.04 -45.72
CA TYR A 7 0.49 -0.57 -44.33
C TYR A 7 1.85 -0.10 -43.82
N GLY A 8 2.61 0.55 -44.64
CA GLY A 8 3.85 1.23 -44.22
C GLY A 8 3.50 2.29 -43.17
N PHE A 9 4.10 2.18 -41.99
CA PHE A 9 4.06 3.19 -40.94
C PHE A 9 4.33 4.56 -41.53
N THR A 10 3.40 5.47 -41.48
CA THR A 10 3.60 6.80 -42.08
C THR A 10 4.77 7.50 -41.37
N ARG A 11 5.67 8.15 -42.13
CA ARG A 11 6.83 8.84 -41.56
C ARG A 11 6.47 9.85 -40.50
N SER A 12 5.34 10.56 -40.66
CA SER A 12 4.81 11.50 -39.66
C SER A 12 4.45 10.83 -38.35
N HIS A 13 3.83 9.66 -38.40
CA HIS A 13 3.50 8.87 -37.21
C HIS A 13 4.76 8.37 -36.50
N ALA A 14 5.73 7.80 -37.27
CA ALA A 14 7.00 7.37 -36.70
C ALA A 14 7.76 8.52 -36.02
N TYR A 15 7.78 9.70 -36.66
CA TYR A 15 8.38 10.89 -36.07
C TYR A 15 7.69 11.35 -34.78
N ALA A 16 6.36 11.40 -34.78
CA ALA A 16 5.60 11.80 -33.60
C ALA A 16 5.86 10.86 -32.40
N TYR A 17 5.85 9.53 -32.63
CA TYR A 17 6.16 8.55 -31.58
C TYR A 17 7.61 8.64 -31.11
N ALA A 18 8.56 8.82 -32.02
CA ALA A 18 9.97 8.99 -31.66
C ALA A 18 10.20 10.26 -30.84
N ALA A 19 9.55 11.36 -31.18
CA ALA A 19 9.62 12.61 -30.44
C ALA A 19 9.03 12.45 -29.02
N LEU A 20 7.87 11.78 -28.90
CA LEU A 20 7.26 11.49 -27.61
C LEU A 20 8.16 10.58 -26.77
N ALA A 21 8.66 9.49 -27.34
CA ALA A 21 9.56 8.57 -26.64
C ALA A 21 10.85 9.27 -26.16
N PHE A 22 11.40 10.17 -26.96
CA PHE A 22 12.55 10.97 -26.58
C PHE A 22 12.23 11.90 -25.40
N GLN A 23 11.09 12.58 -25.43
CA GLN A 23 10.65 13.44 -24.32
C GLN A 23 10.47 12.63 -23.04
N MET A 24 9.82 11.46 -23.12
CA MET A 24 9.64 10.58 -21.96
C MET A 24 10.98 10.10 -21.39
N ALA A 25 11.92 9.70 -22.24
CA ALA A 25 13.27 9.32 -21.84
C ALA A 25 14.02 10.50 -21.19
N TYR A 26 13.88 11.70 -21.73
CA TYR A 26 14.46 12.91 -21.16
C TYR A 26 13.95 13.18 -19.75
N PHE A 27 12.63 13.13 -19.54
CA PHE A 27 12.04 13.31 -18.20
C PHE A 27 12.48 12.22 -17.23
N LYS A 28 12.52 10.97 -17.67
CA LYS A 28 12.98 9.85 -16.85
C LYS A 28 14.42 10.04 -16.35
N VAL A 29 15.31 10.56 -17.21
CA VAL A 29 16.72 10.76 -16.86
C VAL A 29 16.95 12.01 -16.01
N HIS A 30 16.31 13.13 -16.36
CA HIS A 30 16.58 14.43 -15.75
C HIS A 30 15.65 14.79 -14.60
N TYR A 31 14.45 14.19 -14.56
CA TYR A 31 13.41 14.46 -13.54
C TYR A 31 12.76 13.15 -13.10
N PRO A 32 13.53 12.16 -12.61
CA PRO A 32 13.02 10.82 -12.32
C PRO A 32 11.90 10.83 -11.27
N ASP A 33 12.00 11.64 -10.23
CA ASP A 33 10.98 11.72 -9.17
C ASP A 33 9.62 12.10 -9.74
N VAL A 34 9.58 13.15 -10.57
CA VAL A 34 8.34 13.61 -11.21
C VAL A 34 7.82 12.58 -12.23
N PHE A 35 8.74 12.01 -13.01
CA PHE A 35 8.39 11.00 -14.01
C PHE A 35 7.71 9.79 -13.36
N PHE A 36 8.34 9.20 -12.36
CA PHE A 36 7.81 8.02 -11.69
C PHE A 36 6.57 8.32 -10.84
N ASP A 37 6.47 9.49 -10.20
CA ASP A 37 5.26 9.88 -9.44
C ASP A 37 4.01 9.92 -10.34
N ILE A 38 4.17 10.43 -11.56
CA ILE A 38 3.09 10.43 -12.56
C ILE A 38 2.82 9.01 -13.08
N MET A 39 3.86 8.31 -13.52
CA MET A 39 3.70 7.03 -14.22
C MET A 39 3.18 5.91 -13.32
N LEU A 40 3.58 5.85 -12.03
CA LEU A 40 3.05 4.90 -11.05
C LEU A 40 1.55 5.09 -10.80
N ASN A 41 1.04 6.30 -10.93
CA ASN A 41 -0.39 6.55 -10.79
C ASN A 41 -1.23 6.12 -12.00
N TYR A 42 -0.61 5.97 -13.19
CA TYR A 42 -1.29 5.58 -14.42
C TYR A 42 -1.11 4.09 -14.79
N SER A 43 0.05 3.49 -14.50
CA SER A 43 0.36 2.10 -14.84
C SER A 43 1.37 1.53 -13.84
N SER A 44 0.87 1.00 -12.72
CA SER A 44 1.68 0.74 -11.53
C SER A 44 2.72 -0.38 -11.67
N SER A 45 2.42 -1.51 -12.34
CA SER A 45 3.30 -2.69 -12.28
C SER A 45 4.61 -2.53 -13.06
N ASP A 46 4.54 -2.04 -14.30
CA ASP A 46 5.71 -1.97 -15.17
C ASP A 46 6.69 -0.88 -14.71
N TYR A 47 6.14 0.27 -14.31
CA TYR A 47 6.94 1.39 -13.81
C TYR A 47 7.48 1.17 -12.40
N LEU A 48 6.82 0.38 -11.57
CA LEU A 48 7.35 -0.02 -10.27
C LEU A 48 8.62 -0.85 -10.43
N THR A 49 8.58 -1.86 -11.31
CA THR A 49 9.75 -2.69 -11.61
C THR A 49 10.90 -1.86 -12.17
N ASP A 50 10.61 -0.96 -13.10
CA ASP A 50 11.59 -0.06 -13.70
C ASP A 50 12.20 0.91 -12.67
N ALA A 51 11.40 1.46 -11.77
CA ALA A 51 11.88 2.31 -10.69
C ALA A 51 12.81 1.54 -9.76
N LEU A 52 12.43 0.34 -9.33
CA LEU A 52 13.25 -0.51 -8.46
C LEU A 52 14.59 -0.90 -9.11
N GLN A 53 14.64 -1.05 -10.43
CA GLN A 53 15.88 -1.27 -11.20
C GLN A 53 16.72 0.01 -11.32
N SER A 54 16.16 1.18 -11.03
CA SER A 54 16.79 2.50 -11.16
C SER A 54 17.24 3.09 -9.81
N ASP A 55 17.66 2.25 -8.86
CA ASP A 55 18.14 2.62 -7.52
C ASP A 55 17.08 3.25 -6.59
N PHE A 56 15.81 3.01 -6.84
CA PHE A 56 14.75 3.43 -5.94
C PHE A 56 14.39 2.32 -4.94
N GLN A 57 14.06 2.71 -3.73
CA GLN A 57 13.74 1.80 -2.65
C GLN A 57 12.27 1.91 -2.25
N LEU A 58 11.65 0.79 -1.93
CA LEU A 58 10.34 0.80 -1.28
C LEU A 58 10.47 1.37 0.12
N ALA A 59 9.64 2.36 0.44
CA ALA A 59 9.49 2.82 1.80
C ALA A 59 8.76 1.75 2.64
N PRO A 60 9.14 1.57 3.91
CA PRO A 60 8.43 0.63 4.78
C PRO A 60 6.97 1.04 4.91
N LEU A 61 6.09 0.05 4.87
CA LEU A 61 4.66 0.28 5.08
C LEU A 61 4.39 0.55 6.56
N SER A 62 3.55 1.53 6.83
CA SER A 62 3.09 1.82 8.18
C SER A 62 1.72 2.50 8.12
N ILE A 63 0.83 2.07 9.02
CA ILE A 63 -0.51 2.65 9.15
C ILE A 63 -0.48 4.17 9.37
N ASN A 64 0.59 4.67 10.01
CA ASN A 64 0.76 6.07 10.33
C ASN A 64 1.32 6.92 9.18
N THR A 65 1.91 6.32 8.14
CA THR A 65 2.58 7.07 7.07
C THR A 65 2.09 6.74 5.66
N ILE A 66 1.45 5.57 5.46
CA ILE A 66 0.97 5.13 4.14
C ILE A 66 0.05 6.17 3.50
N PRO A 67 0.32 6.62 2.25
CA PRO A 67 -0.57 7.55 1.54
C PRO A 67 -1.78 6.82 0.95
N TYR A 68 -2.78 7.56 0.47
CA TYR A 68 -3.87 6.96 -0.30
C TYR A 68 -3.42 6.52 -1.70
N LYS A 69 -2.74 7.42 -2.43
CA LYS A 69 -2.12 7.14 -3.75
C LYS A 69 -0.63 6.89 -3.59
N ASP A 70 -0.06 6.16 -4.55
CA ASP A 70 1.39 6.02 -4.61
C ASP A 70 2.06 7.38 -4.69
N LYS A 71 3.17 7.54 -3.99
CA LYS A 71 3.99 8.75 -3.99
C LYS A 71 5.44 8.39 -4.21
N PHE A 72 6.13 9.31 -4.86
CA PHE A 72 7.53 9.21 -5.14
C PHE A 72 8.26 10.42 -4.54
N HIS A 73 9.20 10.19 -3.64
CA HIS A 73 9.93 11.28 -2.99
C HIS A 73 11.28 10.79 -2.49
N ASP A 74 12.35 11.57 -2.72
CA ASP A 74 13.72 11.28 -2.27
C ASP A 74 14.18 9.84 -2.60
N ARG A 75 13.97 9.40 -3.84
CA ARG A 75 14.27 8.04 -4.31
C ARG A 75 13.59 6.93 -3.51
N LYS A 76 12.49 7.24 -2.84
CA LYS A 76 11.64 6.26 -2.16
C LYS A 76 10.26 6.20 -2.80
N ILE A 77 9.76 4.99 -2.90
CA ILE A 77 8.43 4.68 -3.41
C ILE A 77 7.54 4.40 -2.21
N PHE A 78 6.54 5.23 -2.01
CA PHE A 78 5.50 5.04 -1.00
C PHE A 78 4.27 4.44 -1.69
N LEU A 79 4.07 3.14 -1.52
CA LEU A 79 2.88 2.47 -2.05
C LEU A 79 1.63 2.96 -1.32
N GLY A 80 0.57 3.21 -2.08
CA GLY A 80 -0.67 3.77 -1.55
C GLY A 80 -1.70 2.72 -1.18
N MET A 81 -2.57 3.08 -0.22
CA MET A 81 -3.69 2.24 0.21
C MET A 81 -4.67 1.89 -0.91
N LYS A 82 -4.73 2.67 -2.00
CA LYS A 82 -5.56 2.37 -3.18
C LYS A 82 -5.28 1.01 -3.81
N ASN A 83 -4.04 0.48 -3.60
CA ASN A 83 -3.61 -0.80 -4.15
C ASN A 83 -3.99 -1.99 -3.25
N ILE A 84 -4.44 -1.74 -2.02
CA ILE A 84 -4.84 -2.80 -1.08
C ILE A 84 -6.20 -3.33 -1.51
N LYS A 85 -6.20 -4.57 -1.99
CA LYS A 85 -7.41 -5.22 -2.49
C LYS A 85 -8.44 -5.37 -1.37
N GLY A 86 -9.67 -4.94 -1.65
CA GLY A 86 -10.77 -5.05 -0.70
C GLY A 86 -10.84 -3.95 0.35
N LEU A 87 -9.88 -3.02 0.39
CA LEU A 87 -9.92 -1.88 1.31
C LEU A 87 -10.88 -0.79 0.77
N PRO A 88 -11.98 -0.46 1.47
CA PRO A 88 -12.88 0.59 1.07
C PRO A 88 -12.20 1.96 1.10
N ARG A 89 -12.53 2.81 0.15
CA ARG A 89 -11.96 4.15 0.03
C ARG A 89 -12.23 5.03 1.26
N ASP A 90 -13.42 4.96 1.80
CA ASP A 90 -13.84 5.69 3.00
C ASP A 90 -13.05 5.25 4.24
N LEU A 91 -12.78 3.94 4.40
CA LEU A 91 -11.90 3.43 5.46
C LEU A 91 -10.45 3.95 5.29
N ALA A 92 -9.93 3.95 4.06
CA ALA A 92 -8.59 4.47 3.80
C ALA A 92 -8.46 5.97 4.17
N TYR A 93 -9.46 6.79 3.83
CA TYR A 93 -9.45 8.20 4.23
C TYR A 93 -9.66 8.35 5.74
N TRP A 94 -10.54 7.57 6.35
CA TRP A 94 -10.70 7.58 7.81
C TRP A 94 -9.35 7.31 8.51
N ILE A 95 -8.59 6.30 8.06
CA ILE A 95 -7.25 6.01 8.58
C ILE A 95 -6.34 7.24 8.46
N ILE A 96 -6.33 7.91 7.30
CA ILE A 96 -5.49 9.08 7.06
C ILE A 96 -5.84 10.24 8.00
N ASP A 97 -7.12 10.47 8.22
CA ASP A 97 -7.61 11.62 8.97
C ASP A 97 -7.49 11.43 10.51
N ASN A 98 -7.39 10.17 10.97
CA ASN A 98 -7.39 9.85 12.40
C ASN A 98 -6.02 9.47 12.98
N ARG A 99 -4.96 9.45 12.18
CA ARG A 99 -3.59 9.19 12.69
C ARG A 99 -2.97 10.41 13.37
N PRO A 100 -1.93 10.25 14.21
CA PRO A 100 -1.23 8.99 14.47
C PRO A 100 -2.01 8.05 15.39
N PHE A 101 -1.75 6.74 15.22
CA PHE A 101 -2.16 5.69 16.15
C PHE A 101 -0.95 5.30 17.00
N GLU A 102 -1.19 4.94 18.28
CA GLU A 102 -0.13 4.62 19.24
C GLU A 102 0.10 3.10 19.35
N SER A 103 -0.94 2.30 19.09
CA SER A 103 -0.88 0.83 19.12
C SER A 103 -1.97 0.21 18.23
N VAL A 104 -1.96 -1.12 18.09
CA VAL A 104 -3.03 -1.84 17.37
C VAL A 104 -4.36 -1.68 18.14
N GLU A 105 -4.32 -1.73 19.47
CA GLU A 105 -5.48 -1.51 20.31
C GLU A 105 -6.07 -0.11 20.13
N ASP A 106 -5.21 0.93 20.14
CA ASP A 106 -5.65 2.32 19.90
C ASP A 106 -6.33 2.45 18.54
N PHE A 107 -5.75 1.83 17.49
CA PHE A 107 -6.36 1.81 16.19
C PHE A 107 -7.74 1.15 16.20
N ILE A 108 -7.89 -0.02 16.83
CA ILE A 108 -9.17 -0.75 16.88
C ILE A 108 -10.20 -0.03 17.74
N LEU A 109 -9.79 0.55 18.87
CA LEU A 109 -10.69 1.30 19.76
C LEU A 109 -11.28 2.54 19.08
N ARG A 110 -10.48 3.21 18.25
CA ARG A 110 -10.91 4.41 17.53
C ARG A 110 -11.66 4.08 16.24
N LEU A 111 -11.48 2.85 15.69
CA LEU A 111 -12.08 2.42 14.45
C LEU A 111 -13.62 2.36 14.56
N PRO A 112 -14.38 2.95 13.62
CA PRO A 112 -15.82 2.83 13.63
C PRO A 112 -16.28 1.37 13.52
N LYS A 113 -17.26 0.96 14.33
CA LYS A 113 -17.76 -0.43 14.45
C LYS A 113 -18.15 -1.07 13.11
N GLN A 114 -18.60 -0.28 12.14
CA GLN A 114 -18.92 -0.78 10.80
C GLN A 114 -17.73 -1.42 10.08
N TYR A 115 -16.50 -1.06 10.48
CA TYR A 115 -15.23 -1.59 9.92
C TYR A 115 -14.60 -2.68 10.79
N HIS A 116 -15.19 -3.08 11.93
CA HIS A 116 -14.76 -4.23 12.73
C HIS A 116 -15.07 -5.53 11.98
N LYS A 117 -14.34 -5.76 10.88
CA LYS A 117 -14.53 -6.91 9.99
C LYS A 117 -13.16 -7.47 9.60
N LEU A 118 -12.94 -8.75 9.89
CA LEU A 118 -11.66 -9.41 9.56
C LEU A 118 -11.25 -9.22 8.09
N PRO A 119 -12.13 -9.41 7.08
CA PRO A 119 -11.74 -9.25 5.69
C PRO A 119 -11.21 -7.86 5.32
N LEU A 120 -11.55 -6.82 6.09
CA LEU A 120 -11.07 -5.47 5.85
C LEU A 120 -9.70 -5.22 6.49
N LEU A 121 -9.43 -5.80 7.66
CA LEU A 121 -8.21 -5.54 8.43
C LEU A 121 -7.12 -6.60 8.19
N THR A 122 -7.48 -7.80 7.78
CA THR A 122 -6.53 -8.85 7.42
C THR A 122 -5.48 -8.37 6.41
N PRO A 123 -5.83 -7.74 5.27
CA PRO A 123 -4.82 -7.25 4.34
C PRO A 123 -3.87 -6.20 4.93
N LEU A 124 -4.36 -5.36 5.84
CA LEU A 124 -3.51 -4.36 6.50
C LEU A 124 -2.46 -5.01 7.40
N ALA A 125 -2.85 -6.05 8.15
CA ALA A 125 -1.94 -6.79 9.01
C ALA A 125 -0.96 -7.66 8.20
N GLU A 126 -1.44 -8.36 7.16
CA GLU A 126 -0.61 -9.20 6.29
C GLU A 126 0.47 -8.41 5.56
N LEU A 127 0.15 -7.21 5.09
CA LEU A 127 1.10 -6.29 4.44
C LEU A 127 2.05 -5.59 5.43
N GLY A 128 1.88 -5.81 6.74
CA GLY A 128 2.77 -5.24 7.75
C GLY A 128 2.53 -3.77 8.10
N LEU A 129 1.33 -3.23 7.87
CA LEU A 129 1.03 -1.85 8.24
C LEU A 129 1.10 -1.60 9.76
N PHE A 130 0.96 -2.65 10.56
CA PHE A 130 1.06 -2.62 12.02
C PHE A 130 2.45 -3.00 12.56
N ASP A 131 3.44 -3.29 11.68
CA ASP A 131 4.80 -3.71 12.09
C ASP A 131 5.54 -2.64 12.94
N ILE A 132 5.07 -1.39 12.88
CA ILE A 132 5.57 -0.31 13.75
C ILE A 132 5.20 -0.54 15.23
N PHE A 133 4.13 -1.27 15.51
CA PHE A 133 3.63 -1.57 16.85
C PHE A 133 3.94 -3.01 17.27
N GLU A 134 3.61 -3.98 16.40
CA GLU A 134 3.83 -5.40 16.62
C GLU A 134 4.35 -6.04 15.32
N LYS A 135 5.58 -6.53 15.38
CA LYS A 135 6.26 -7.15 14.22
C LYS A 135 5.73 -8.53 13.88
N ASN A 136 5.13 -9.20 14.84
CA ASN A 136 4.52 -10.51 14.63
C ASN A 136 3.13 -10.34 13.99
N ARG A 137 3.10 -10.37 12.66
CA ARG A 137 1.88 -10.19 11.86
C ARG A 137 0.83 -11.25 12.15
N ARG A 138 1.25 -12.51 12.38
CA ARG A 138 0.35 -13.61 12.73
C ARG A 138 -0.31 -13.37 14.10
N LYS A 139 0.44 -12.88 15.07
CA LYS A 139 -0.07 -12.49 16.38
C LYS A 139 -1.15 -11.41 16.25
N VAL A 140 -0.90 -10.36 15.44
CA VAL A 140 -1.91 -9.33 15.16
C VAL A 140 -3.19 -9.96 14.60
N LEU A 141 -3.07 -10.78 13.54
CA LEU A 141 -4.22 -11.41 12.88
C LEU A 141 -5.04 -12.29 13.82
N GLN A 142 -4.40 -13.09 14.66
CA GLN A 142 -5.10 -13.97 15.60
C GLN A 142 -5.82 -13.21 16.70
N ASN A 143 -5.34 -12.02 17.04
CA ASN A 143 -5.92 -11.21 18.10
C ASN A 143 -7.02 -10.24 17.59
N LEU A 144 -7.13 -9.97 16.29
CA LEU A 144 -8.15 -9.06 15.74
C LEU A 144 -9.58 -9.36 16.22
N PRO A 145 -10.07 -10.62 16.21
CA PRO A 145 -11.43 -10.93 16.69
C PRO A 145 -11.64 -10.53 18.15
N ASN A 146 -10.65 -10.83 19.01
CA ASN A 146 -10.72 -10.53 20.42
C ASN A 146 -10.58 -9.02 20.68
N LEU A 147 -9.81 -8.32 19.88
CA LEU A 147 -9.71 -6.86 19.94
C LEU A 147 -11.03 -6.17 19.55
N PHE A 148 -11.82 -6.75 18.64
CA PHE A 148 -13.16 -6.23 18.35
C PHE A 148 -14.10 -6.38 19.54
N VAL A 149 -14.08 -7.56 20.18
CA VAL A 149 -14.87 -7.80 21.42
C VAL A 149 -14.44 -6.83 22.52
N PHE A 150 -13.14 -6.70 22.74
CA PHE A 150 -12.58 -5.77 23.72
C PHE A 150 -13.00 -4.31 23.46
N ALA A 151 -12.99 -3.86 22.21
CA ALA A 151 -13.44 -2.52 21.85
C ALA A 151 -14.95 -2.33 22.07
N ASP A 152 -15.74 -3.39 21.89
CA ASP A 152 -17.17 -3.35 22.17
C ASP A 152 -17.47 -3.33 23.69
N GLU A 153 -16.67 -4.04 24.49
CA GLU A 153 -16.79 -4.10 25.94
C GLU A 153 -16.32 -2.82 26.64
N LEU A 154 -15.24 -2.18 26.18
CA LEU A 154 -14.80 -0.86 26.68
C LEU A 154 -15.83 0.24 26.46
N GLY A 155 -16.71 0.08 25.49
CA GLY A 155 -17.91 0.92 25.36
C GLY A 155 -18.97 0.65 26.43
N SER A 156 -18.85 -0.41 27.23
CA SER A 156 -19.68 -0.72 28.42
C SER A 156 -18.91 -0.40 29.69
N LEU A 157 -19.59 0.07 30.72
CA LEU A 157 -19.05 0.59 32.00
C LEU A 157 -18.25 -0.41 32.86
N PHE A 158 -17.86 -1.60 32.34
CA PHE A 158 -17.33 -2.72 33.12
C PHE A 158 -16.06 -3.36 32.59
N ALA A 159 -15.30 -2.69 31.68
CA ALA A 159 -14.13 -3.30 31.06
C ALA A 159 -12.83 -3.00 31.82
N ASP A 160 -12.01 -4.04 32.03
CA ASP A 160 -10.62 -3.91 32.44
C ASP A 160 -9.84 -3.19 31.31
N SER A 161 -9.00 -2.23 31.69
CA SER A 161 -8.35 -1.31 30.76
C SER A 161 -7.19 -1.91 29.96
N ASN A 162 -6.82 -3.19 30.18
CA ASN A 162 -5.68 -3.83 29.53
C ASN A 162 -6.11 -5.05 28.72
N TYR A 163 -5.77 -5.03 27.42
CA TYR A 163 -5.91 -6.18 26.52
C TYR A 163 -4.77 -7.19 26.75
N SER A 164 -5.12 -8.47 26.89
CA SER A 164 -4.12 -9.55 26.99
C SER A 164 -3.97 -10.25 25.65
N TRP A 165 -2.77 -10.11 25.03
CA TRP A 165 -2.44 -10.70 23.74
C TRP A 165 -2.27 -12.22 23.85
N ILE A 166 -2.85 -12.93 22.85
CA ILE A 166 -2.56 -14.34 22.62
C ILE A 166 -1.24 -14.41 21.87
N GLU A 167 -0.24 -15.06 22.47
CA GLU A 167 1.08 -15.25 21.87
C GLU A 167 1.05 -16.35 20.80
N THR A 168 1.73 -16.12 19.69
CA THR A 168 1.86 -17.07 18.60
C THR A 168 3.18 -16.86 17.85
N GLU A 169 3.66 -17.90 17.17
CA GLU A 169 4.81 -17.77 16.26
C GLU A 169 4.43 -16.96 15.02
N ASP A 170 5.37 -16.15 14.54
CA ASP A 170 5.16 -15.31 13.36
C ASP A 170 5.16 -16.13 12.06
N PHE A 171 4.75 -15.52 10.97
CA PHE A 171 4.91 -16.05 9.63
C PHE A 171 6.40 -16.22 9.29
N SER A 172 6.72 -17.30 8.58
CA SER A 172 8.04 -17.45 7.96
C SER A 172 8.28 -16.34 6.92
N GLN A 173 9.55 -16.12 6.58
CA GLN A 173 9.89 -15.13 5.55
C GLN A 173 9.21 -15.44 4.21
N ALA A 174 9.13 -16.71 3.82
CA ALA A 174 8.47 -17.14 2.59
C ALA A 174 6.97 -16.79 2.60
N GLU A 175 6.27 -17.08 3.70
CA GLU A 175 4.85 -16.74 3.86
C GLU A 175 4.59 -15.23 3.84
N LYS A 176 5.54 -14.41 4.35
CA LYS A 176 5.42 -12.93 4.27
C LYS A 176 5.54 -12.46 2.82
N TYR A 177 6.49 -13.00 2.05
CA TYR A 177 6.65 -12.64 0.63
C TYR A 177 5.46 -13.03 -0.25
N GLU A 178 4.76 -14.11 0.08
CA GLU A 178 3.54 -14.50 -0.66
C GLU A 178 2.36 -13.55 -0.41
N LYS A 179 2.38 -12.81 0.69
CA LYS A 179 1.31 -11.89 1.11
C LYS A 179 1.56 -10.43 0.70
N GLU A 180 2.80 -10.05 0.46
CA GLU A 180 3.23 -8.72 -0.01
C GLU A 180 3.08 -8.58 -1.54
#